data_17913275bbbf83b2309dbcc0dc619faf
#
_entry.id   17913275bbbf83b2309dbcc0dc619faf
#
_cell.length_a   1.000
_cell.length_b   1.000
_cell.length_c   1.000
_cell.angle_alpha   90.00
_cell.angle_beta   90.00
_cell.angle_gamma   90.00
#
_symmetry.space_group_name_H-M   'P 1'
#
loop_
_entity.id
_entity.type
_entity.pdbx_description
1 polymer ?
#
loop_
_entity_poly.entity_id
_entity_poly.type
_entity_poly.pdbx_seq_one_letter_code
_entity_poly.pdbx_strand_id
1 'polypeptide(L)'
;MAGRDERRDTTGSRGSRLLGCAALVGLAALGVLAFVLTGPDVRQLDAVRMLYLHVPMAVLMYVSYLLCAVASVGVLVKRTRWWDVMAHSAAEVGTVLCGLVLVTGSIWGRPVWNTWWEWGDVRLMTTLVLFLLFAGYLALRRTTADPRRQARRAAVVALVAVLDIPLVNRSVAWWENRTLHQQSTLEELKIEDLTLFTLMFGFLAFGLVVCWLILQRFRVGWLEQAAIDHGIEAAIAERRGETSPAELDAAVGGRDGPAGEASP
;
A
#
# COMPACT_ATOMS: atom_id res chain seq x y z
N MET A 1 -1.04 -29.56 18.55
CA MET A 1 -0.34 -28.58 17.65
C MET A 1 -1.30 -27.76 16.77
N ALA A 2 -2.60 -27.95 16.88
CA ALA A 2 -3.66 -27.28 16.11
C ALA A 2 -3.86 -25.76 16.40
N GLY A 3 -3.52 -25.29 17.59
CA GLY A 3 -3.84 -23.91 17.99
C GLY A 3 -2.94 -22.78 17.43
N ARG A 4 -1.98 -23.08 16.56
CA ARG A 4 -1.08 -22.07 15.96
C ARG A 4 -1.46 -21.67 14.52
N ASP A 5 -2.25 -22.50 13.84
CA ASP A 5 -2.67 -22.26 12.44
C ASP A 5 -3.92 -21.37 12.34
N GLU A 6 -4.89 -21.52 13.24
CA GLU A 6 -6.12 -20.70 13.24
C GLU A 6 -5.90 -19.18 13.34
N ARG A 7 -4.75 -18.74 13.88
CA ARG A 7 -4.44 -17.29 13.98
C ARG A 7 -3.93 -16.67 12.69
N ARG A 8 -3.59 -17.47 11.68
CA ARG A 8 -3.13 -16.97 10.37
C ARG A 8 -4.28 -16.65 9.43
N ASP A 9 -5.45 -17.23 9.69
CA ASP A 9 -6.63 -17.16 8.81
C ASP A 9 -7.53 -15.95 9.10
N THR A 10 -7.15 -15.05 9.99
CA THR A 10 -7.91 -13.83 10.28
C THR A 10 -7.18 -12.58 9.82
N THR A 11 -7.90 -11.67 9.16
CA THR A 11 -7.40 -10.33 8.80
C THR A 11 -7.17 -9.45 10.03
N GLY A 12 -7.70 -9.84 11.20
CA GLY A 12 -7.67 -9.08 12.45
C GLY A 12 -6.85 -9.75 13.56
N SER A 13 -5.64 -9.27 13.85
CA SER A 13 -4.94 -9.55 15.10
C SER A 13 -5.08 -8.38 16.08
N ARG A 14 -4.83 -8.62 17.39
CA ARG A 14 -4.79 -7.53 18.38
C ARG A 14 -3.83 -6.43 17.96
N GLY A 15 -2.63 -6.79 17.46
CA GLY A 15 -1.63 -5.83 16.99
C GLY A 15 -2.11 -5.00 15.80
N SER A 16 -2.78 -5.61 14.79
CA SER A 16 -3.29 -4.84 13.66
C SER A 16 -4.45 -3.92 14.02
N ARG A 17 -5.28 -4.30 14.99
CA ARG A 17 -6.33 -3.42 15.52
C ARG A 17 -5.74 -2.24 16.28
N LEU A 18 -4.75 -2.49 17.14
CA LEU A 18 -4.02 -1.43 17.85
C LEU A 18 -3.35 -0.46 16.87
N LEU A 19 -2.68 -0.98 15.84
CA LEU A 19 -2.07 -0.13 14.80
C LEU A 19 -3.12 0.70 14.06
N GLY A 20 -4.26 0.11 13.70
CA GLY A 20 -5.36 0.85 13.06
C GLY A 20 -5.96 1.92 13.96
N CYS A 21 -6.18 1.62 15.25
CA CYS A 21 -6.64 2.62 16.23
C CYS A 21 -5.60 3.75 16.39
N ALA A 22 -4.31 3.42 16.50
CA ALA A 22 -3.24 4.42 16.59
C ALA A 22 -3.17 5.31 15.34
N ALA A 23 -3.36 4.73 14.15
CA ALA A 23 -3.43 5.48 12.89
C ALA A 23 -4.62 6.45 12.87
N LEU A 24 -5.80 6.01 13.28
CA LEU A 24 -6.99 6.87 13.35
C LEU A 24 -6.84 8.02 14.37
N VAL A 25 -6.33 7.70 15.55
CA VAL A 25 -6.05 8.71 16.60
C VAL A 25 -4.99 9.69 16.10
N GLY A 26 -3.92 9.19 15.42
CA GLY A 26 -2.89 10.02 14.82
C GLY A 26 -3.45 10.97 13.77
N LEU A 27 -4.32 10.50 12.87
CA LEU A 27 -4.97 11.37 11.88
C LEU A 27 -5.91 12.41 12.52
N ALA A 28 -6.67 12.02 13.54
CA ALA A 28 -7.52 12.95 14.26
C ALA A 28 -6.69 14.05 14.96
N ALA A 29 -5.60 13.66 15.63
CA ALA A 29 -4.69 14.61 16.27
C ALA A 29 -3.99 15.50 15.23
N LEU A 30 -3.59 14.97 14.06
CA LEU A 30 -3.06 15.77 12.96
C LEU A 30 -4.10 16.79 12.47
N GLY A 31 -5.36 16.40 12.37
CA GLY A 31 -6.46 17.32 12.02
C GLY A 31 -6.56 18.48 13.01
N VAL A 32 -6.52 18.21 14.31
CA VAL A 32 -6.52 19.24 15.34
C VAL A 32 -5.28 20.14 15.23
N LEU A 33 -4.09 19.56 15.09
CA LEU A 33 -2.86 20.32 14.92
C LEU A 33 -2.93 21.23 13.68
N ALA A 34 -3.33 20.69 12.54
CA ALA A 34 -3.32 21.40 11.26
C ALA A 34 -4.41 22.49 11.14
N PHE A 35 -5.60 22.25 11.71
CA PHE A 35 -6.75 23.15 11.51
C PHE A 35 -7.07 24.05 12.69
N VAL A 36 -6.66 23.67 13.91
CA VAL A 36 -7.01 24.42 15.13
C VAL A 36 -5.77 25.11 15.74
N LEU A 37 -4.64 24.40 15.83
CA LEU A 37 -3.49 24.89 16.57
C LEU A 37 -2.46 25.61 15.69
N THR A 38 -2.25 25.16 14.45
CA THR A 38 -1.30 25.78 13.52
C THR A 38 -1.97 26.94 12.79
N GLY A 39 -1.37 28.13 12.89
CA GLY A 39 -1.85 29.34 12.21
C GLY A 39 -1.62 29.28 10.68
N PRO A 40 -2.21 30.23 9.95
CA PRO A 40 -1.98 30.40 8.51
C PRO A 40 -0.54 30.88 8.24
N ASP A 41 0.01 30.49 7.11
CA ASP A 41 1.29 30.97 6.62
C ASP A 41 1.20 32.42 6.09
N VAL A 42 2.31 33.16 6.19
CA VAL A 42 2.35 34.58 5.76
C VAL A 42 2.14 34.74 4.23
N ARG A 43 2.57 33.75 3.42
CA ARG A 43 2.48 33.79 1.95
C ARG A 43 1.35 32.92 1.41
N GLN A 44 1.19 31.71 1.96
CA GLN A 44 0.22 30.73 1.45
C GLN A 44 -1.12 30.78 2.20
N LEU A 45 -1.22 31.59 3.25
CA LEU A 45 -2.42 31.66 4.11
C LEU A 45 -2.84 30.23 4.56
N ASP A 46 -4.13 29.92 4.48
CA ASP A 46 -4.65 28.60 4.84
C ASP A 46 -4.24 27.46 3.87
N ALA A 47 -3.71 27.77 2.70
CA ALA A 47 -3.24 26.77 1.75
C ALA A 47 -2.03 25.98 2.29
N VAL A 48 -1.30 26.51 3.30
CA VAL A 48 -0.21 25.80 3.99
C VAL A 48 -0.70 24.49 4.65
N ARG A 49 -1.98 24.36 4.98
CA ARG A 49 -2.55 23.16 5.58
C ARG A 49 -2.40 21.92 4.67
N MET A 50 -2.32 22.13 3.34
CA MET A 50 -2.06 21.08 2.38
C MET A 50 -0.65 20.47 2.55
N LEU A 51 0.31 21.22 3.10
CA LEU A 51 1.65 20.74 3.40
C LEU A 51 1.63 19.50 4.30
N TYR A 52 0.81 19.53 5.36
CA TYR A 52 0.74 18.48 6.37
C TYR A 52 0.13 17.16 5.85
N LEU A 53 -0.58 17.24 4.75
CA LEU A 53 -1.22 16.11 4.09
C LEU A 53 -0.39 15.62 2.90
N HIS A 54 -0.10 16.54 1.97
CA HIS A 54 0.53 16.24 0.68
C HIS A 54 1.96 15.72 0.82
N VAL A 55 2.80 16.41 1.62
CA VAL A 55 4.23 16.06 1.73
C VAL A 55 4.46 14.70 2.40
N PRO A 56 3.80 14.37 3.53
CA PRO A 56 3.91 13.02 4.08
C PRO A 56 3.44 11.94 3.11
N MET A 57 2.31 12.14 2.40
CA MET A 57 1.84 11.17 1.41
C MET A 57 2.82 11.00 0.25
N ALA A 58 3.43 12.09 -0.25
CA ALA A 58 4.40 12.04 -1.34
C ALA A 58 5.66 11.23 -0.96
N VAL A 59 6.18 11.42 0.25
CA VAL A 59 7.33 10.65 0.73
C VAL A 59 6.96 9.19 0.97
N LEU A 60 5.83 8.91 1.61
CA LEU A 60 5.38 7.55 1.89
C LEU A 60 4.98 6.78 0.62
N MET A 61 4.55 7.46 -0.42
CA MET A 61 4.40 6.91 -1.77
C MET A 61 5.75 6.34 -2.28
N TYR A 62 6.83 7.13 -2.21
CA TYR A 62 8.15 6.64 -2.61
C TYR A 62 8.61 5.46 -1.74
N VAL A 63 8.41 5.53 -0.42
CA VAL A 63 8.73 4.42 0.48
C VAL A 63 7.97 3.15 0.09
N SER A 64 6.69 3.26 -0.25
CA SER A 64 5.86 2.13 -0.68
C SER A 64 6.37 1.54 -2.01
N TYR A 65 6.74 2.36 -2.98
CA TYR A 65 7.29 1.90 -4.25
C TYR A 65 8.69 1.28 -4.10
N LEU A 66 9.54 1.84 -3.24
CA LEU A 66 10.84 1.25 -2.92
C LEU A 66 10.67 -0.11 -2.21
N LEU A 67 9.70 -0.24 -1.31
CA LEU A 67 9.36 -1.52 -0.70
C LEU A 67 8.88 -2.53 -1.75
N CYS A 68 8.06 -2.10 -2.72
CA CYS A 68 7.67 -2.92 -3.86
C CYS A 68 8.90 -3.36 -4.68
N ALA A 69 9.86 -2.47 -4.95
CA ALA A 69 11.07 -2.80 -5.68
C ALA A 69 11.94 -3.82 -4.93
N VAL A 70 12.17 -3.63 -3.64
CA VAL A 70 12.91 -4.59 -2.79
C VAL A 70 12.22 -5.95 -2.78
N ALA A 71 10.89 -5.97 -2.62
CA ALA A 71 10.13 -7.20 -2.68
C ALA A 71 10.18 -7.85 -4.07
N SER A 72 10.20 -7.06 -5.15
CA SER A 72 10.34 -7.54 -6.54
C SER A 72 11.70 -8.20 -6.79
N VAL A 73 12.78 -7.65 -6.23
CA VAL A 73 14.08 -8.35 -6.22
C VAL A 73 13.96 -9.69 -5.48
N GLY A 74 13.27 -9.71 -4.33
CA GLY A 74 12.98 -10.94 -3.60
C GLY A 74 12.20 -11.98 -4.44
N VAL A 75 11.23 -11.54 -5.25
CA VAL A 75 10.50 -12.40 -6.20
C VAL A 75 11.45 -13.05 -7.21
N LEU A 76 12.36 -12.27 -7.78
CA LEU A 76 13.28 -12.75 -8.82
C LEU A 76 14.35 -13.71 -8.26
N VAL A 77 14.85 -13.43 -7.05
CA VAL A 77 15.96 -14.19 -6.42
C VAL A 77 15.42 -15.39 -5.64
N LYS A 78 14.50 -15.16 -4.68
CA LYS A 78 14.03 -16.20 -3.76
C LYS A 78 12.81 -16.96 -4.26
N ARG A 79 12.04 -16.37 -5.19
CA ARG A 79 10.87 -16.98 -5.85
C ARG A 79 9.79 -17.48 -4.87
N THR A 80 9.65 -16.84 -3.70
CA THR A 80 8.66 -17.23 -2.71
C THR A 80 7.41 -16.36 -2.82
N ARG A 81 6.27 -16.95 -2.49
CA ARG A 81 4.96 -16.30 -2.43
C ARG A 81 4.97 -15.04 -1.54
N TRP A 82 5.70 -15.08 -0.44
CA TRP A 82 5.77 -13.97 0.51
C TRP A 82 6.22 -12.66 -0.16
N TRP A 83 7.27 -12.74 -0.97
CA TRP A 83 7.80 -11.57 -1.69
C TRP A 83 6.83 -11.04 -2.74
N ASP A 84 6.11 -11.94 -3.42
CA ASP A 84 5.12 -11.52 -4.43
C ASP A 84 3.94 -10.80 -3.81
N VAL A 85 3.38 -11.34 -2.71
CA VAL A 85 2.28 -10.69 -1.98
C VAL A 85 2.73 -9.36 -1.40
N MET A 86 3.96 -9.27 -0.86
CA MET A 86 4.52 -8.02 -0.34
C MET A 86 4.68 -6.97 -1.45
N ALA A 87 5.26 -7.35 -2.60
CA ALA A 87 5.43 -6.44 -3.74
C ALA A 87 4.08 -5.88 -4.21
N HIS A 88 3.07 -6.77 -4.33
CA HIS A 88 1.73 -6.38 -4.74
C HIS A 88 1.08 -5.41 -3.75
N SER A 89 1.11 -5.75 -2.46
CA SER A 89 0.51 -4.92 -1.40
C SER A 89 1.15 -3.52 -1.31
N ALA A 90 2.47 -3.46 -1.41
CA ALA A 90 3.19 -2.19 -1.39
C ALA A 90 2.90 -1.34 -2.65
N ALA A 91 2.80 -1.97 -3.83
CA ALA A 91 2.45 -1.28 -5.07
C ALA A 91 1.04 -0.70 -5.05
N GLU A 92 0.04 -1.45 -4.55
CA GLU A 92 -1.34 -0.97 -4.43
C GLU A 92 -1.43 0.26 -3.53
N VAL A 93 -0.85 0.18 -2.32
CA VAL A 93 -0.85 1.31 -1.38
C VAL A 93 -0.09 2.50 -1.97
N GLY A 94 1.08 2.27 -2.58
CA GLY A 94 1.85 3.32 -3.25
C GLY A 94 1.08 3.99 -4.40
N THR A 95 0.34 3.22 -5.20
CA THR A 95 -0.45 3.76 -6.32
C THR A 95 -1.63 4.62 -5.83
N VAL A 96 -2.31 4.19 -4.76
CA VAL A 96 -3.36 5.01 -4.12
C VAL A 96 -2.77 6.32 -3.59
N LEU A 97 -1.64 6.25 -2.87
CA LEU A 97 -0.96 7.46 -2.39
C LEU A 97 -0.55 8.38 -3.54
N CYS A 98 -0.01 7.83 -4.63
CA CYS A 98 0.39 8.62 -5.81
C CYS A 98 -0.81 9.35 -6.43
N GLY A 99 -1.95 8.67 -6.58
CA GLY A 99 -3.20 9.31 -7.03
C GLY A 99 -3.65 10.43 -6.10
N LEU A 100 -3.58 10.21 -4.77
CA LEU A 100 -3.91 11.24 -3.78
C LEU A 100 -2.91 12.42 -3.83
N VAL A 101 -1.64 12.16 -4.07
CA VAL A 101 -0.62 13.20 -4.24
C VAL A 101 -0.91 14.05 -5.47
N LEU A 102 -1.28 13.46 -6.61
CA LEU A 102 -1.67 14.19 -7.80
C LEU A 102 -2.91 15.07 -7.56
N VAL A 103 -3.93 14.53 -6.90
CA VAL A 103 -5.16 15.26 -6.57
C VAL A 103 -4.89 16.39 -5.58
N THR A 104 -4.22 16.10 -4.48
CA THR A 104 -3.93 17.12 -3.44
C THR A 104 -2.96 18.17 -3.94
N GLY A 105 -2.00 17.79 -4.80
CA GLY A 105 -1.10 18.72 -5.48
C GLY A 105 -1.83 19.69 -6.39
N SER A 106 -2.81 19.22 -7.16
CA SER A 106 -3.67 20.07 -7.99
C SER A 106 -4.51 21.04 -7.15
N ILE A 107 -5.09 20.57 -6.05
CA ILE A 107 -5.88 21.40 -5.12
C ILE A 107 -4.97 22.48 -4.51
N TRP A 108 -3.77 22.11 -4.08
CA TRP A 108 -2.82 23.05 -3.48
C TRP A 108 -2.24 24.04 -4.53
N GLY A 109 -2.01 23.56 -5.76
CA GLY A 109 -1.52 24.40 -6.86
C GLY A 109 -2.44 25.54 -7.21
N ARG A 110 -3.76 25.37 -7.09
CA ARG A 110 -4.72 26.40 -7.43
C ARG A 110 -4.54 27.73 -6.66
N PRO A 111 -4.49 27.75 -5.32
CA PRO A 111 -4.23 28.99 -4.58
C PRO A 111 -2.79 29.46 -4.65
N VAL A 112 -1.79 28.57 -4.83
CA VAL A 112 -0.35 28.93 -4.79
C VAL A 112 0.15 29.40 -6.15
N TRP A 113 -0.26 28.72 -7.23
CA TRP A 113 0.25 28.96 -8.59
C TRP A 113 -0.84 29.43 -9.57
N ASN A 114 -2.07 29.65 -9.10
CA ASN A 114 -3.25 30.03 -9.89
C ASN A 114 -3.60 29.05 -11.04
N THR A 115 -3.16 27.81 -10.96
CA THR A 115 -3.51 26.74 -11.91
C THR A 115 -3.79 25.44 -11.18
N TRP A 116 -4.71 24.62 -11.73
CA TRP A 116 -4.96 23.26 -11.22
C TRP A 116 -3.91 22.27 -11.73
N TRP A 117 -3.40 22.50 -12.94
CA TRP A 117 -2.47 21.61 -13.60
C TRP A 117 -1.64 22.37 -14.63
N GLU A 118 -0.34 22.06 -14.68
CA GLU A 118 0.57 22.63 -15.66
C GLU A 118 1.27 21.51 -16.45
N TRP A 119 0.89 21.36 -17.73
CA TRP A 119 1.44 20.33 -18.61
C TRP A 119 2.93 20.50 -18.92
N GLY A 120 3.45 21.70 -18.76
CA GLY A 120 4.88 22.00 -18.93
C GLY A 120 5.72 21.69 -17.69
N ASP A 121 5.10 21.42 -16.54
CA ASP A 121 5.81 21.15 -15.29
C ASP A 121 6.38 19.73 -15.27
N VAL A 122 7.71 19.62 -15.23
CA VAL A 122 8.40 18.33 -15.30
C VAL A 122 8.09 17.45 -14.10
N ARG A 123 7.93 18.02 -12.90
CA ARG A 123 7.62 17.23 -11.69
C ARG A 123 6.21 16.67 -11.75
N LEU A 124 5.23 17.45 -12.16
CA LEU A 124 3.86 16.97 -12.32
C LEU A 124 3.80 15.84 -13.36
N MET A 125 4.46 16.03 -14.50
CA MET A 125 4.46 15.06 -15.59
C MET A 125 5.17 13.75 -15.21
N THR A 126 6.34 13.82 -14.59
CA THR A 126 7.05 12.61 -14.15
C THR A 126 6.30 11.88 -13.02
N THR A 127 5.64 12.61 -12.11
CA THR A 127 4.77 11.99 -11.10
C THR A 127 3.55 11.28 -11.75
N LEU A 128 2.96 11.88 -12.78
CA LEU A 128 1.89 11.24 -13.55
C LEU A 128 2.40 9.98 -14.28
N VAL A 129 3.59 10.03 -14.88
CA VAL A 129 4.22 8.85 -15.50
C VAL A 129 4.44 7.75 -14.45
N LEU A 130 4.97 8.09 -13.28
CA LEU A 130 5.14 7.14 -12.17
C LEU A 130 3.81 6.47 -11.77
N PHE A 131 2.74 7.25 -11.66
CA PHE A 131 1.40 6.74 -11.39
C PHE A 131 0.95 5.75 -12.48
N LEU A 132 1.10 6.12 -13.76
CA LEU A 132 0.68 5.27 -14.88
C LEU A 132 1.51 3.99 -14.98
N LEU A 133 2.82 4.04 -14.69
CA LEU A 133 3.69 2.87 -14.66
C LEU A 133 3.25 1.87 -13.58
N PHE A 134 2.94 2.33 -12.38
CA PHE A 134 2.46 1.44 -11.31
C PHE A 134 1.01 1.02 -11.49
N ALA A 135 0.14 1.84 -12.06
CA ALA A 135 -1.19 1.42 -12.51
C ALA A 135 -1.09 0.31 -13.58
N GLY A 136 -0.17 0.45 -14.53
CA GLY A 136 0.16 -0.59 -15.53
C GLY A 136 0.71 -1.86 -14.88
N TYR A 137 1.57 -1.75 -13.86
CA TYR A 137 2.01 -2.89 -13.05
C TYR A 137 0.82 -3.65 -12.45
N LEU A 138 -0.13 -2.95 -11.82
CA LEU A 138 -1.31 -3.56 -11.22
C LEU A 138 -2.23 -4.18 -12.29
N ALA A 139 -2.41 -3.54 -13.43
CA ALA A 139 -3.17 -4.07 -14.55
C ALA A 139 -2.55 -5.35 -15.13
N LEU A 140 -1.22 -5.38 -15.30
CA LEU A 140 -0.47 -6.54 -15.79
C LEU A 140 -0.70 -7.78 -14.92
N ARG A 141 -0.83 -7.59 -13.62
CA ARG A 141 -1.09 -8.68 -12.68
C ARG A 141 -2.44 -9.38 -12.89
N ARG A 142 -3.37 -8.77 -13.63
CA ARG A 142 -4.69 -9.34 -13.93
C ARG A 142 -4.73 -10.13 -15.25
N THR A 143 -3.67 -10.09 -16.06
CA THR A 143 -3.70 -10.58 -17.44
C THR A 143 -3.16 -11.99 -17.64
N THR A 144 -2.47 -12.58 -16.66
CA THR A 144 -1.74 -13.85 -16.82
C THR A 144 -2.29 -14.90 -15.88
N ALA A 145 -2.67 -16.06 -16.43
CA ALA A 145 -3.21 -17.20 -15.66
C ALA A 145 -2.14 -17.96 -14.85
N ASP A 146 -0.85 -17.93 -15.28
CA ASP A 146 0.25 -18.57 -14.56
C ASP A 146 0.81 -17.63 -13.48
N PRO A 147 0.60 -17.93 -12.17
CA PRO A 147 1.03 -17.05 -11.08
C PRO A 147 2.54 -16.79 -11.05
N ARG A 148 3.35 -17.77 -11.43
CA ARG A 148 4.83 -17.63 -11.41
C ARG A 148 5.32 -16.69 -12.51
N ARG A 149 4.76 -16.82 -13.71
CA ARG A 149 5.08 -15.93 -14.84
C ARG A 149 4.57 -14.52 -14.58
N GLN A 150 3.37 -14.40 -14.01
CA GLN A 150 2.79 -13.14 -13.59
C GLN A 150 3.69 -12.39 -12.58
N ALA A 151 4.09 -13.05 -11.49
CA ALA A 151 4.96 -12.48 -10.47
C ALA A 151 6.30 -11.98 -11.05
N ARG A 152 6.93 -12.77 -11.91
CA ARG A 152 8.21 -12.40 -12.55
C ARG A 152 8.08 -11.21 -13.49
N ARG A 153 7.04 -11.17 -14.34
CA ARG A 153 6.81 -10.06 -15.27
C ARG A 153 6.51 -8.78 -14.49
N ALA A 154 5.65 -8.87 -13.50
CA ALA A 154 5.32 -7.76 -12.63
C ALA A 154 6.56 -7.23 -11.89
N ALA A 155 7.41 -8.12 -11.35
CA ALA A 155 8.64 -7.72 -10.68
C ALA A 155 9.59 -6.92 -11.60
N VAL A 156 9.74 -7.34 -12.85
CA VAL A 156 10.56 -6.59 -13.83
C VAL A 156 9.96 -5.21 -14.10
N VAL A 157 8.64 -5.13 -14.31
CA VAL A 157 7.96 -3.84 -14.54
C VAL A 157 8.11 -2.91 -13.33
N ALA A 158 7.99 -3.43 -12.11
CA ALA A 158 8.18 -2.62 -10.89
C ALA A 158 9.61 -2.06 -10.79
N LEU A 159 10.63 -2.88 -11.11
CA LEU A 159 12.03 -2.44 -11.09
C LEU A 159 12.34 -1.40 -12.16
N VAL A 160 11.70 -1.48 -13.31
CA VAL A 160 11.80 -0.44 -14.35
C VAL A 160 11.06 0.83 -13.90
N ALA A 161 9.83 0.69 -13.38
CA ALA A 161 9.03 1.83 -12.94
C ALA A 161 9.70 2.64 -11.83
N VAL A 162 10.40 1.99 -10.89
CA VAL A 162 11.05 2.68 -9.77
C VAL A 162 12.22 3.57 -10.21
N LEU A 163 12.76 3.38 -11.41
CA LEU A 163 13.80 4.25 -11.99
C LEU A 163 13.30 5.66 -12.26
N ASP A 164 11.99 5.85 -12.33
CA ASP A 164 11.38 7.19 -12.47
C ASP A 164 11.42 8.00 -11.15
N ILE A 165 11.55 7.35 -10.00
CA ILE A 165 11.60 8.04 -8.69
C ILE A 165 12.74 9.06 -8.59
N PRO A 166 14.00 8.74 -8.93
CA PRO A 166 15.06 9.75 -9.00
C PRO A 166 14.75 10.90 -9.95
N LEU A 167 14.10 10.61 -11.08
CA LEU A 167 13.70 11.62 -12.05
C LEU A 167 12.67 12.58 -11.45
N VAL A 168 11.60 12.08 -10.82
CA VAL A 168 10.62 12.91 -10.12
C VAL A 168 11.29 13.74 -9.01
N ASN A 169 12.13 13.12 -8.20
CA ASN A 169 12.77 13.77 -7.06
C ASN A 169 13.73 14.88 -7.49
N ARG A 170 14.55 14.64 -8.51
CA ARG A 170 15.55 15.58 -9.02
C ARG A 170 15.03 16.55 -10.08
N SER A 171 13.81 16.38 -10.56
CA SER A 171 13.22 17.21 -11.62
C SER A 171 13.30 18.71 -11.30
N VAL A 172 13.06 19.10 -10.05
CA VAL A 172 13.11 20.49 -9.61
C VAL A 172 14.53 21.07 -9.72
N ALA A 173 15.57 20.29 -9.38
CA ALA A 173 16.95 20.74 -9.47
C ALA A 173 17.50 20.71 -10.89
N TRP A 174 17.10 19.72 -11.71
CA TRP A 174 17.62 19.58 -13.08
C TRP A 174 16.91 20.46 -14.10
N TRP A 175 15.63 20.80 -13.86
CA TRP A 175 14.80 21.61 -14.75
C TRP A 175 14.14 22.78 -14.01
N GLU A 176 14.92 23.55 -13.27
CA GLU A 176 14.47 24.65 -12.42
C GLU A 176 13.51 25.62 -13.15
N ASN A 177 13.79 25.92 -14.42
CA ASN A 177 12.97 26.82 -15.24
C ASN A 177 11.69 26.17 -15.82
N ARG A 178 11.44 24.88 -15.53
CA ARG A 178 10.30 24.12 -16.05
C ARG A 178 9.51 23.43 -14.93
N THR A 179 9.51 24.01 -13.76
CA THR A 179 8.72 23.52 -12.62
C THR A 179 8.22 24.69 -11.78
N LEU A 180 6.99 24.58 -11.32
CA LEU A 180 6.39 25.50 -10.36
C LEU A 180 6.81 25.15 -8.92
N HIS A 181 7.32 23.96 -8.70
CA HIS A 181 7.70 23.49 -7.39
C HIS A 181 8.97 24.18 -6.88
N GLN A 182 8.95 24.58 -5.63
CA GLN A 182 10.12 25.11 -4.96
C GLN A 182 11.18 24.01 -4.77
N GLN A 183 12.45 24.40 -4.81
CA GLN A 183 13.53 23.56 -4.33
C GLN A 183 13.37 23.40 -2.81
N SER A 184 12.68 22.35 -2.39
CA SER A 184 12.64 21.96 -0.99
C SER A 184 13.64 20.85 -0.77
N THR A 185 14.78 21.19 -0.20
CA THR A 185 15.72 20.20 0.31
C THR A 185 15.46 19.99 1.79
N LEU A 186 15.62 18.74 2.24
CA LEU A 186 15.61 18.42 3.68
C LEU A 186 16.76 19.13 4.41
N GLU A 187 17.75 19.64 3.66
CA GLU A 187 18.91 20.35 4.16
C GLU A 187 18.64 21.82 4.50
N GLU A 188 17.61 22.44 3.86
CA GLU A 188 17.18 23.82 4.12
C GLU A 188 15.69 23.85 4.45
N LEU A 189 15.32 23.32 5.61
CA LEU A 189 13.96 23.47 6.11
C LEU A 189 13.75 24.92 6.58
N LYS A 190 13.14 25.72 5.72
CA LYS A 190 12.67 27.10 6.02
C LYS A 190 11.35 27.10 6.80
N ILE A 191 11.12 26.05 7.59
CA ILE A 191 9.91 25.80 8.34
C ILE A 191 10.31 25.65 9.81
N GLU A 192 9.72 26.43 10.67
CA GLU A 192 10.07 26.52 12.09
C GLU A 192 8.87 26.18 12.99
N ASP A 193 9.17 25.99 14.25
CA ASP A 193 8.21 25.87 15.35
C ASP A 193 7.07 24.85 15.13
N LEU A 194 5.85 25.27 15.40
CA LEU A 194 4.65 24.43 15.38
C LEU A 194 4.36 23.88 13.96
N THR A 195 4.71 24.61 12.92
CA THR A 195 4.54 24.16 11.52
C THR A 195 5.43 22.96 11.25
N LEU A 196 6.70 22.99 11.66
CA LEU A 196 7.60 21.85 11.54
C LEU A 196 7.13 20.67 12.37
N PHE A 197 6.73 20.91 13.63
CA PHE A 197 6.20 19.86 14.49
C PHE A 197 4.98 19.20 13.86
N THR A 198 4.03 19.97 13.34
CA THR A 198 2.81 19.44 12.68
C THR A 198 3.13 18.63 11.45
N LEU A 199 4.12 19.07 10.65
CA LEU A 199 4.60 18.31 9.49
C LEU A 199 5.24 16.97 9.90
N MET A 200 6.13 16.98 10.91
CA MET A 200 6.76 15.75 11.40
C MET A 200 5.73 14.79 12.01
N PHE A 201 4.75 15.33 12.74
CA PHE A 201 3.63 14.53 13.23
C PHE A 201 2.78 13.96 12.08
N GLY A 202 2.63 14.70 10.98
CA GLY A 202 2.01 14.22 9.73
C GLY A 202 2.73 12.98 9.17
N PHE A 203 4.05 12.97 9.13
CA PHE A 203 4.82 11.79 8.72
C PHE A 203 4.56 10.59 9.64
N LEU A 204 4.47 10.80 10.95
CA LEU A 204 4.14 9.74 11.89
C LEU A 204 2.73 9.20 11.66
N ALA A 205 1.71 10.08 11.60
CA ALA A 205 0.31 9.71 11.44
C ALA A 205 0.07 8.95 10.13
N PHE A 206 0.53 9.50 9.00
CA PHE A 206 0.43 8.81 7.70
C PHE A 206 1.31 7.56 7.62
N GLY A 207 2.46 7.53 8.29
CA GLY A 207 3.30 6.35 8.41
C GLY A 207 2.56 5.18 9.07
N LEU A 208 1.84 5.43 10.15
CA LEU A 208 0.99 4.44 10.82
C LEU A 208 -0.13 3.93 9.88
N VAL A 209 -0.77 4.84 9.14
CA VAL A 209 -1.80 4.48 8.14
C VAL A 209 -1.22 3.57 7.07
N VAL A 210 -0.10 3.96 6.45
CA VAL A 210 0.55 3.20 5.38
C VAL A 210 1.00 1.83 5.86
N CYS A 211 1.62 1.74 7.03
CA CYS A 211 1.99 0.47 7.65
C CYS A 211 0.77 -0.43 7.88
N TRP A 212 -0.33 0.15 8.38
CA TRP A 212 -1.56 -0.59 8.60
C TRP A 212 -2.19 -1.07 7.29
N LEU A 213 -2.26 -0.22 6.27
CA LEU A 213 -2.81 -0.57 4.95
C LEU A 213 -1.99 -1.67 4.26
N ILE A 214 -0.65 -1.56 4.26
CA ILE A 214 0.22 -2.59 3.68
C ILE A 214 0.04 -3.92 4.42
N LEU A 215 -0.02 -3.89 5.77
CA LEU A 215 -0.24 -5.09 6.58
C LEU A 215 -1.59 -5.75 6.26
N GLN A 216 -2.68 -4.96 6.17
CA GLN A 216 -4.00 -5.49 5.86
C GLN A 216 -4.05 -6.04 4.44
N ARG A 217 -3.51 -5.31 3.46
CA ARG A 217 -3.49 -5.77 2.07
C ARG A 217 -2.64 -7.02 1.88
N PHE A 218 -1.50 -7.09 2.58
CA PHE A 218 -0.68 -8.31 2.61
C PHE A 218 -1.47 -9.52 3.13
N ARG A 219 -2.20 -9.35 4.24
CA ARG A 219 -3.02 -10.45 4.81
C ARG A 219 -4.12 -10.89 3.87
N VAL A 220 -4.85 -9.94 3.27
CA VAL A 220 -5.89 -10.23 2.29
C VAL A 220 -5.29 -11.01 1.11
N GLY A 221 -4.20 -10.52 0.51
CA GLY A 221 -3.54 -11.20 -0.60
C GLY A 221 -3.01 -12.58 -0.25
N TRP A 222 -2.57 -12.79 0.99
CA TRP A 222 -2.14 -14.10 1.48
C TRP A 222 -3.31 -15.08 1.58
N LEU A 223 -4.45 -14.63 2.10
CA LEU A 223 -5.67 -15.43 2.22
C LEU A 223 -6.29 -15.73 0.85
N GLU A 224 -6.34 -14.75 -0.05
CA GLU A 224 -6.81 -14.94 -1.43
C GLU A 224 -6.04 -16.05 -2.15
N GLN A 225 -4.71 -16.05 -2.02
CA GLN A 225 -3.89 -17.11 -2.62
C GLN A 225 -4.06 -18.46 -1.92
N ALA A 226 -4.24 -18.50 -0.59
CA ALA A 226 -4.52 -19.73 0.14
C ALA A 226 -5.84 -20.35 -0.31
N ALA A 227 -6.88 -19.53 -0.49
CA ALA A 227 -8.18 -20.00 -0.97
C ALA A 227 -8.10 -20.58 -2.40
N ILE A 228 -7.27 -19.98 -3.28
CA ILE A 228 -7.05 -20.51 -4.63
C ILE A 228 -6.34 -21.87 -4.56
N ASP A 229 -5.31 -22.00 -3.74
CA ASP A 229 -4.55 -23.24 -3.60
C ASP A 229 -5.46 -24.40 -3.10
N HIS A 230 -6.27 -24.15 -2.08
CA HIS A 230 -7.24 -25.12 -1.55
C HIS A 230 -8.29 -25.52 -2.59
N GLY A 231 -8.80 -24.55 -3.39
CA GLY A 231 -9.73 -24.83 -4.48
C GLY A 231 -9.15 -25.73 -5.57
N ILE A 232 -7.87 -25.53 -5.91
CA ILE A 232 -7.17 -26.38 -6.88
C ILE A 232 -6.95 -27.80 -6.33
N GLU A 233 -6.54 -27.93 -5.06
CA GLU A 233 -6.37 -29.23 -4.40
C GLU A 233 -7.68 -30.02 -4.35
N ALA A 234 -8.79 -29.37 -3.98
CA ALA A 234 -10.12 -29.99 -3.99
C ALA A 234 -10.53 -30.47 -5.40
N ALA A 235 -10.32 -29.65 -6.44
CA ALA A 235 -10.64 -30.04 -7.80
C ALA A 235 -9.75 -31.19 -8.32
N ILE A 236 -8.51 -31.29 -7.88
CA ILE A 236 -7.62 -32.42 -8.21
C ILE A 236 -8.09 -33.69 -7.52
N ALA A 237 -8.45 -33.62 -6.22
CA ALA A 237 -8.96 -34.77 -5.46
C ALA A 237 -10.24 -35.33 -6.09
N GLU A 238 -11.19 -34.45 -6.47
CA GLU A 238 -12.40 -34.82 -7.17
C GLU A 238 -12.12 -35.56 -8.49
N ARG A 239 -11.20 -35.06 -9.32
CA ARG A 239 -10.82 -35.71 -10.58
C ARG A 239 -10.15 -37.08 -10.40
N ARG A 240 -9.46 -37.30 -9.26
CA ARG A 240 -8.85 -38.59 -8.93
C ARG A 240 -9.84 -39.59 -8.32
N GLY A 241 -11.06 -39.17 -8.03
CA GLY A 241 -12.04 -39.96 -7.28
C GLY A 241 -11.65 -40.18 -5.83
N GLU A 242 -10.78 -39.33 -5.30
CA GLU A 242 -10.40 -39.35 -3.87
C GLU A 242 -11.50 -38.68 -3.05
N THR A 243 -11.92 -39.33 -1.97
CA THR A 243 -12.94 -38.73 -1.08
C THR A 243 -12.38 -37.46 -0.46
N SER A 244 -13.15 -36.39 -0.50
CA SER A 244 -12.73 -35.10 0.11
C SER A 244 -12.47 -35.30 1.61
N PRO A 245 -11.46 -34.63 2.20
CA PRO A 245 -11.22 -34.66 3.64
C PRO A 245 -12.48 -34.36 4.48
N ALA A 246 -13.33 -33.47 4.01
CA ALA A 246 -14.61 -33.16 4.66
C ALA A 246 -15.62 -34.33 4.60
N GLU A 247 -15.61 -35.14 3.54
CA GLU A 247 -16.45 -36.33 3.43
C GLU A 247 -15.91 -37.49 4.26
N LEU A 248 -14.58 -37.59 4.40
CA LEU A 248 -13.92 -38.54 5.31
C LEU A 248 -14.26 -38.25 6.78
N ASP A 249 -14.20 -36.99 7.19
CA ASP A 249 -14.57 -36.56 8.53
C ASP A 249 -16.06 -36.81 8.83
N ALA A 250 -16.94 -36.55 7.86
CA ALA A 250 -18.36 -36.82 7.97
C ALA A 250 -18.66 -38.34 8.03
N ALA A 251 -17.91 -39.15 7.29
CA ALA A 251 -18.06 -40.62 7.30
C ALA A 251 -17.53 -41.26 8.60
N VAL A 252 -16.51 -40.66 9.21
CA VAL A 252 -15.96 -41.11 10.52
C VAL A 252 -16.84 -40.65 11.65
N GLY A 253 -17.32 -39.40 11.66
CA GLY A 253 -18.19 -38.82 12.68
C GLY A 253 -19.62 -39.44 12.72
N GLY A 254 -20.07 -40.03 11.60
CA GLY A 254 -21.36 -40.71 11.51
C GLY A 254 -21.40 -42.15 12.08
N ARG A 255 -20.26 -42.74 12.48
CA ARG A 255 -20.17 -44.10 13.03
C ARG A 255 -20.35 -44.21 14.54
N ASP A 256 -20.38 -43.08 15.25
CA ASP A 256 -20.58 -43.05 16.71
C ASP A 256 -22.05 -42.77 17.10
N GLY A 257 -23.00 -43.21 16.32
CA GLY A 257 -24.40 -43.25 16.71
C GLY A 257 -24.61 -44.38 17.77
N PRO A 258 -25.40 -44.10 18.83
CA PRO A 258 -25.54 -45.05 19.96
C PRO A 258 -26.15 -46.39 19.49
N ALA A 259 -25.41 -47.45 19.75
CA ALA A 259 -25.92 -48.81 19.64
C ALA A 259 -27.16 -48.93 20.54
N GLY A 260 -28.32 -49.17 19.90
CA GLY A 260 -29.58 -49.30 20.60
C GLY A 260 -29.50 -50.38 21.70
N GLU A 261 -29.84 -49.98 22.92
CA GLU A 261 -30.18 -50.86 24.02
C GLU A 261 -31.37 -51.74 23.59
N ALA A 262 -31.09 -53.01 23.37
CA ALA A 262 -32.10 -54.03 23.34
C ALA A 262 -32.32 -54.48 24.81
N SER A 263 -33.43 -54.10 25.40
CA SER A 263 -33.91 -54.67 26.67
C SER A 263 -34.79 -55.91 26.42
N PRO A 264 -34.79 -56.87 27.34
CA PRO A 264 -35.43 -58.18 27.21
C PRO A 264 -36.95 -58.17 27.34
#